data_85757e388f1a4c7119cdd1b8b781c1b9
#
_entry.id   85757e388f1a4c7119cdd1b8b781c1b9
#
_cell.length_a   1.000
_cell.length_b   1.000
_cell.length_c   1.000
_cell.angle_alpha   90.00
_cell.angle_beta   90.00
_cell.angle_gamma   90.00
#
_symmetry.space_group_name_H-M   'P 1'
#
loop_
_entity.id
_entity.type
_entity.pdbx_description
1 polymer ?
#
loop_
_entity_poly.entity_id
_entity_poly.type
_entity_poly.pdbx_seq_one_letter_code
_entity_poly.pdbx_strand_id
1 'polypeptide(L)'
;MQCIFHLFAFLYTFLFSVTIAPVPGTVSHVPALPSKGKENHMKNYQITQWCARFIREQVQPGDFCIDATMGKGNDTLLLSILAGPSGRVLAFDVQKEALLLTEKRLQEADAPKNYTLLLDSHERISCYASPGSVSCIVFNLGYLPGGDHSMATKAGSTIPALRQSLSLLQKGGLISLCIYSGGDSGFEEKDAVLSWLSGLDPRKYLVIRSDYYNRPHNPPIPVLIIRL
;
A
#
# COMPACT_ATOMS: atom_id res chain seq x y z
N MET A 1 -14.84 -43.57 8.61
CA MET A 1 -14.09 -42.31 8.73
C MET A 1 -14.72 -41.30 7.74
N GLN A 2 -15.98 -41.01 7.96
CA GLN A 2 -16.85 -40.10 7.19
C GLN A 2 -17.82 -39.52 8.22
N CYS A 3 -17.53 -38.34 8.75
CA CYS A 3 -18.45 -37.54 9.58
C CYS A 3 -17.72 -36.35 10.19
N ILE A 4 -17.25 -35.37 9.40
CA ILE A 4 -16.82 -34.04 9.91
C ILE A 4 -17.04 -32.91 8.85
N PHE A 5 -17.75 -33.15 7.77
CA PHE A 5 -17.93 -32.11 6.72
C PHE A 5 -19.33 -31.47 6.66
N HIS A 6 -20.18 -31.62 7.68
CA HIS A 6 -21.57 -31.13 7.64
C HIS A 6 -21.95 -30.16 8.75
N LEU A 7 -21.01 -29.53 9.46
CA LEU A 7 -21.37 -28.62 10.58
C LEU A 7 -21.05 -27.14 10.35
N PHE A 8 -20.57 -26.73 9.19
CA PHE A 8 -20.28 -25.31 8.90
C PHE A 8 -21.24 -24.61 7.92
N ALA A 9 -22.24 -25.29 7.40
CA ALA A 9 -23.19 -24.72 6.43
C ALA A 9 -24.52 -24.23 7.05
N PHE A 10 -24.74 -24.34 8.35
CA PHE A 10 -26.05 -24.08 8.96
C PHE A 10 -26.13 -22.88 9.93
N LEU A 11 -25.08 -22.08 10.04
CA LEU A 11 -25.03 -20.93 10.98
C LEU A 11 -25.06 -19.55 10.31
N TYR A 12 -25.32 -19.46 9.01
CA TYR A 12 -25.35 -18.16 8.30
C TYR A 12 -26.72 -17.71 7.81
N THR A 13 -27.83 -18.37 8.22
CA THR A 13 -29.16 -18.05 7.71
C THR A 13 -30.19 -17.64 8.77
N PHE A 14 -29.78 -17.27 9.98
CA PHE A 14 -30.77 -16.87 10.98
C PHE A 14 -30.26 -15.68 11.81
N LEU A 15 -30.28 -14.47 11.26
CA LEU A 15 -30.37 -13.21 12.00
C LEU A 15 -30.37 -12.04 10.99
N PHE A 16 -31.47 -11.36 10.96
CA PHE A 16 -31.84 -10.05 10.41
C PHE A 16 -33.01 -10.09 9.43
N SER A 17 -34.21 -10.42 9.98
CA SER A 17 -35.45 -9.85 9.50
C SER A 17 -35.98 -8.94 10.62
N VAL A 18 -35.55 -7.69 10.64
CA VAL A 18 -36.24 -6.62 11.36
C VAL A 18 -36.98 -5.79 10.32
N THR A 19 -38.28 -6.00 10.24
CA THR A 19 -39.20 -5.18 9.46
C THR A 19 -39.42 -3.87 10.19
N ILE A 20 -38.80 -2.78 9.73
CA ILE A 20 -39.06 -1.43 10.20
C ILE A 20 -40.18 -0.85 9.31
N ALA A 21 -41.34 -0.55 9.90
CA ALA A 21 -42.44 0.15 9.24
C ALA A 21 -42.01 1.59 8.85
N PRO A 22 -42.50 2.11 7.71
CA PRO A 22 -42.12 3.45 7.26
C PRO A 22 -42.83 4.53 8.10
N VAL A 23 -42.04 5.51 8.61
CA VAL A 23 -42.54 6.74 9.20
C VAL A 23 -42.88 7.73 8.05
N PRO A 24 -44.07 8.30 7.97
CA PRO A 24 -44.39 9.28 6.95
C PRO A 24 -43.87 10.68 7.28
N GLY A 25 -43.14 11.28 6.33
CA GLY A 25 -42.93 12.71 6.26
C GLY A 25 -41.55 13.20 6.65
N THR A 26 -40.61 13.19 5.70
CA THR A 26 -39.72 14.33 5.35
C THR A 26 -38.99 13.95 4.07
N VAL A 27 -39.37 14.60 2.95
CA VAL A 27 -38.64 14.50 1.69
C VAL A 27 -37.45 15.44 1.79
N SER A 28 -36.31 14.93 2.24
CA SER A 28 -35.02 15.58 2.04
C SER A 28 -34.46 15.09 0.70
N HIS A 29 -34.28 16.03 -0.20
CA HIS A 29 -33.68 15.84 -1.52
C HIS A 29 -32.23 15.38 -1.34
N VAL A 30 -32.01 14.07 -1.38
CA VAL A 30 -30.66 13.49 -1.49
C VAL A 30 -30.28 13.61 -2.96
N PRO A 31 -29.21 14.34 -3.33
CA PRO A 31 -28.75 14.37 -4.71
C PRO A 31 -28.39 12.94 -5.12
N ALA A 32 -28.99 12.49 -6.24
CA ALA A 32 -28.70 11.19 -6.83
C ALA A 32 -27.20 11.08 -7.11
N LEU A 33 -26.56 10.07 -6.57
CA LEU A 33 -25.20 9.67 -6.96
C LEU A 33 -25.17 9.53 -8.48
N PRO A 34 -24.13 10.09 -9.17
CA PRO A 34 -24.02 9.97 -10.61
C PRO A 34 -24.05 8.47 -10.98
N SER A 35 -24.95 8.12 -11.91
CA SER A 35 -25.06 6.79 -12.47
C SER A 35 -23.69 6.34 -12.95
N LYS A 36 -23.20 5.21 -12.41
CA LYS A 36 -21.97 4.54 -12.88
C LYS A 36 -22.12 4.28 -14.38
N GLY A 37 -21.47 5.14 -15.19
CA GLY A 37 -21.22 4.82 -16.57
C GLY A 37 -20.56 3.44 -16.60
N LYS A 38 -20.96 2.57 -17.54
CA LYS A 38 -20.28 1.31 -17.80
C LYS A 38 -18.88 1.63 -18.34
N GLU A 39 -17.95 1.99 -17.46
CA GLU A 39 -16.54 1.93 -17.78
C GLU A 39 -16.24 0.45 -18.04
N ASN A 40 -15.81 0.20 -19.25
CA ASN A 40 -15.31 -1.11 -19.67
C ASN A 40 -14.01 -1.34 -18.91
N HIS A 41 -14.12 -1.80 -17.65
CA HIS A 41 -13.00 -2.11 -16.77
C HIS A 41 -12.28 -3.33 -17.35
N MET A 42 -11.49 -3.10 -18.37
CA MET A 42 -10.41 -4.02 -18.70
C MET A 42 -9.52 -4.05 -17.44
N LYS A 43 -9.62 -5.12 -16.68
CA LYS A 43 -8.88 -5.29 -15.42
C LYS A 43 -7.41 -5.03 -15.70
N ASN A 44 -6.91 -3.90 -15.26
CA ASN A 44 -5.50 -3.56 -15.40
C ASN A 44 -4.69 -4.38 -14.40
N TYR A 45 -3.88 -5.31 -14.91
CA TYR A 45 -2.98 -6.15 -14.12
C TYR A 45 -1.54 -5.61 -14.09
N GLN A 46 -1.33 -4.32 -14.36
CA GLN A 46 -0.05 -3.70 -14.07
C GLN A 46 0.30 -3.86 -12.59
N ILE A 47 1.58 -4.04 -12.31
CA ILE A 47 2.05 -4.38 -10.95
C ILE A 47 1.65 -3.34 -9.91
N THR A 48 1.77 -2.06 -10.22
CA THR A 48 1.34 -0.98 -9.33
C THR A 48 -0.17 -1.02 -9.06
N GLN A 49 -0.99 -1.36 -10.05
CA GLN A 49 -2.43 -1.53 -9.88
C GLN A 49 -2.78 -2.81 -9.10
N TRP A 50 -1.97 -3.84 -9.22
CA TRP A 50 -2.08 -5.05 -8.41
C TRP A 50 -1.83 -4.74 -6.94
N CYS A 51 -0.72 -4.07 -6.61
CA CYS A 51 -0.41 -3.62 -5.25
C CYS A 51 -1.50 -2.68 -4.69
N ALA A 52 -1.97 -1.72 -5.50
CA ALA A 52 -2.99 -0.76 -5.10
C ALA A 52 -4.32 -1.40 -4.64
N ARG A 53 -4.65 -2.62 -5.07
CA ARG A 53 -5.84 -3.34 -4.58
C ARG A 53 -5.72 -3.66 -3.10
N PHE A 54 -4.59 -4.23 -2.70
CA PHE A 54 -4.34 -4.59 -1.29
C PHE A 54 -4.23 -3.34 -0.42
N ILE A 55 -3.63 -2.25 -0.93
CA ILE A 55 -3.59 -0.96 -0.24
C ILE A 55 -5.01 -0.43 -0.01
N ARG A 56 -5.91 -0.52 -1.02
CA ARG A 56 -7.32 -0.08 -0.89
C ARG A 56 -8.13 -0.93 0.09
N GLU A 57 -7.83 -2.20 0.22
CA GLU A 57 -8.47 -3.09 1.20
C GLU A 57 -7.96 -2.83 2.61
N GLN A 58 -6.68 -2.47 2.74
CA GLN A 58 -6.01 -2.27 4.01
C GLN A 58 -6.32 -0.92 4.64
N VAL A 59 -6.19 0.17 3.87
CA VAL A 59 -6.22 1.54 4.41
C VAL A 59 -7.65 2.00 4.64
N GLN A 60 -7.93 2.46 5.87
CA GLN A 60 -9.21 3.00 6.28
C GLN A 60 -9.11 4.51 6.58
N PRO A 61 -10.23 5.26 6.51
CA PRO A 61 -10.26 6.67 6.93
C PRO A 61 -9.75 6.83 8.37
N GLY A 62 -8.83 7.78 8.56
CA GLY A 62 -8.17 8.03 9.84
C GLY A 62 -6.83 7.32 10.03
N ASP A 63 -6.45 6.41 9.13
CA ASP A 63 -5.20 5.66 9.23
C ASP A 63 -3.96 6.53 9.08
N PHE A 64 -2.88 6.07 9.74
CA PHE A 64 -1.54 6.58 9.52
C PHE A 64 -0.79 5.67 8.53
N CYS A 65 -0.37 6.24 7.39
CA CYS A 65 0.31 5.54 6.30
C CYS A 65 1.65 6.19 5.98
N ILE A 66 2.55 5.41 5.37
CA ILE A 66 3.86 5.89 4.92
C ILE A 66 4.11 5.44 3.48
N ASP A 67 4.53 6.39 2.63
CA ASP A 67 5.13 6.13 1.33
C ASP A 67 6.65 6.32 1.47
N ALA A 68 7.39 5.22 1.50
CA ALA A 68 8.84 5.24 1.76
C ALA A 68 9.67 5.58 0.51
N THR A 69 9.02 5.70 -0.66
CA THR A 69 9.65 5.97 -1.97
C THR A 69 8.68 6.78 -2.84
N MET A 70 8.42 8.03 -2.46
CA MET A 70 7.30 8.80 -3.03
C MET A 70 7.38 9.01 -4.55
N GLY A 71 8.58 9.17 -5.10
CA GLY A 71 8.82 9.32 -6.53
C GLY A 71 7.94 10.38 -7.19
N LYS A 72 7.01 9.94 -8.06
CA LYS A 72 6.04 10.82 -8.73
C LYS A 72 4.72 11.00 -7.95
N GLY A 73 4.62 10.51 -6.71
CA GLY A 73 3.50 10.72 -5.81
C GLY A 73 2.24 9.89 -6.10
N ASN A 74 2.31 8.82 -6.88
CA ASN A 74 1.13 8.00 -7.17
C ASN A 74 0.59 7.29 -5.93
N ASP A 75 1.46 6.66 -5.16
CA ASP A 75 1.07 5.95 -3.94
C ASP A 75 0.82 6.92 -2.79
N THR A 76 1.57 8.03 -2.71
CA THR A 76 1.28 9.12 -1.76
C THR A 76 -0.14 9.66 -1.96
N LEU A 77 -0.56 9.92 -3.20
CA LEU A 77 -1.92 10.37 -3.53
C LEU A 77 -2.96 9.30 -3.15
N LEU A 78 -2.71 8.05 -3.50
CA LEU A 78 -3.60 6.95 -3.15
C LEU A 78 -3.81 6.86 -1.64
N LEU A 79 -2.72 6.86 -0.87
CA LEU A 79 -2.75 6.79 0.60
C LEU A 79 -3.47 8.00 1.19
N SER A 80 -3.21 9.23 0.68
CA SER A 80 -3.85 10.45 1.13
C SER A 80 -5.37 10.40 0.95
N ILE A 81 -5.84 9.96 -0.23
CA ILE A 81 -7.28 9.83 -0.51
C ILE A 81 -7.93 8.78 0.39
N LEU A 82 -7.30 7.62 0.55
CA LEU A 82 -7.85 6.52 1.35
C LEU A 82 -7.90 6.85 2.85
N ALA A 83 -6.81 7.39 3.39
CA ALA A 83 -6.75 7.80 4.79
C ALA A 83 -7.69 8.98 5.12
N GLY A 84 -8.04 9.78 4.12
CA GLY A 84 -8.99 10.89 4.25
C GLY A 84 -8.50 12.03 5.16
N PRO A 85 -9.31 13.09 5.37
CA PRO A 85 -8.88 14.28 6.09
C PRO A 85 -8.44 14.05 7.54
N SER A 86 -8.93 13.01 8.19
CA SER A 86 -8.56 12.62 9.57
C SER A 86 -7.34 11.71 9.65
N GLY A 87 -6.86 11.19 8.51
CA GLY A 87 -5.69 10.35 8.45
C GLY A 87 -4.38 11.12 8.40
N ARG A 88 -3.28 10.41 8.27
CA ARG A 88 -1.94 10.97 8.14
C ARG A 88 -1.12 10.19 7.14
N VAL A 89 -0.38 10.88 6.27
CA VAL A 89 0.57 10.27 5.34
C VAL A 89 1.93 10.93 5.46
N LEU A 90 2.98 10.14 5.63
CA LEU A 90 4.36 10.61 5.44
C LEU A 90 4.88 10.04 4.13
N ALA A 91 5.58 10.87 3.36
CA ALA A 91 6.16 10.43 2.09
C ALA A 91 7.62 10.84 2.02
N PHE A 92 8.50 9.87 1.72
CA PHE A 92 9.95 10.03 1.73
C PHE A 92 10.53 9.94 0.33
N ASP A 93 11.48 10.79 0.04
CA ASP A 93 12.40 10.64 -1.08
C ASP A 93 13.69 11.42 -0.79
N VAL A 94 14.80 10.98 -1.36
CA VAL A 94 16.10 11.67 -1.28
C VAL A 94 16.27 12.69 -2.40
N GLN A 95 15.41 12.67 -3.43
CA GLN A 95 15.47 13.53 -4.60
C GLN A 95 14.49 14.70 -4.45
N LYS A 96 15.00 15.93 -4.51
CA LYS A 96 14.18 17.15 -4.49
C LYS A 96 13.14 17.18 -5.62
N GLU A 97 13.48 16.61 -6.78
CA GLU A 97 12.57 16.52 -7.92
C GLU A 97 11.33 15.66 -7.61
N ALA A 98 11.53 14.54 -6.91
CA ALA A 98 10.41 13.68 -6.48
C ALA A 98 9.45 14.43 -5.57
N LEU A 99 9.97 15.22 -4.63
CA LEU A 99 9.15 16.06 -3.75
C LEU A 99 8.32 17.06 -4.52
N LEU A 100 8.91 17.78 -5.48
CA LEU A 100 8.20 18.78 -6.31
C LEU A 100 7.12 18.12 -7.19
N LEU A 101 7.43 16.97 -7.80
CA LEU A 101 6.47 16.23 -8.62
C LEU A 101 5.29 15.69 -7.80
N THR A 102 5.59 15.18 -6.61
CA THR A 102 4.57 14.69 -5.68
C THR A 102 3.69 15.83 -5.19
N GLU A 103 4.25 16.94 -4.76
CA GLU A 103 3.49 18.10 -4.31
C GLU A 103 2.55 18.62 -5.41
N LYS A 104 3.08 18.79 -6.63
CA LYS A 104 2.28 19.18 -7.79
C LYS A 104 1.10 18.22 -8.02
N ARG A 105 1.36 16.90 -8.00
CA ARG A 105 0.33 15.88 -8.19
C ARG A 105 -0.76 15.94 -7.14
N LEU A 106 -0.41 16.11 -5.87
CA LEU A 106 -1.35 16.21 -4.77
C LEU A 106 -2.23 17.47 -4.87
N GLN A 107 -1.64 18.59 -5.29
CA GLN A 107 -2.36 19.85 -5.54
C GLN A 107 -3.31 19.72 -6.74
N GLU A 108 -2.87 19.18 -7.87
CA GLU A 108 -3.69 18.99 -9.08
C GLU A 108 -4.88 18.04 -8.84
N ALA A 109 -4.74 17.09 -7.92
CA ALA A 109 -5.79 16.14 -7.55
C ALA A 109 -6.68 16.62 -6.40
N ASP A 110 -6.48 17.84 -5.88
CA ASP A 110 -7.16 18.37 -4.69
C ASP A 110 -7.16 17.38 -3.52
N ALA A 111 -5.99 16.76 -3.30
CA ALA A 111 -5.81 15.74 -2.26
C ALA A 111 -6.06 16.31 -0.85
N PRO A 112 -6.60 15.51 0.10
CA PRO A 112 -6.67 15.91 1.50
C PRO A 112 -5.33 16.42 2.02
N LYS A 113 -5.33 17.53 2.79
CA LYS A 113 -4.10 18.09 3.38
C LYS A 113 -3.65 17.31 4.64
N ASN A 114 -3.54 16.01 4.50
CA ASN A 114 -3.19 15.05 5.54
C ASN A 114 -1.79 14.46 5.36
N TYR A 115 -0.98 15.02 4.46
CA TYR A 115 0.34 14.51 4.09
C TYR A 115 1.48 15.44 4.52
N THR A 116 2.65 14.85 4.70
CA THR A 116 3.93 15.54 4.88
C THR A 116 4.97 14.92 3.96
N LEU A 117 5.54 15.74 3.06
CA LEU A 117 6.60 15.32 2.14
C LEU A 117 7.96 15.58 2.80
N LEU A 118 8.80 14.56 2.83
CA LEU A 118 10.09 14.57 3.52
C LEU A 118 11.22 14.34 2.51
N LEU A 119 12.10 15.34 2.36
CA LEU A 119 13.35 15.19 1.64
C LEU A 119 14.36 14.49 2.57
N ASP A 120 14.16 13.21 2.78
CA ASP A 120 14.98 12.40 3.68
C ASP A 120 15.01 10.94 3.22
N SER A 121 16.00 10.18 3.70
CA SER A 121 16.10 8.76 3.41
C SER A 121 15.07 7.95 4.22
N HIS A 122 14.45 6.95 3.57
CA HIS A 122 13.62 5.96 4.24
C HIS A 122 14.37 5.16 5.34
N GLU A 123 15.70 5.20 5.36
CA GLU A 123 16.49 4.63 6.46
C GLU A 123 16.21 5.28 7.81
N ARG A 124 15.65 6.49 7.82
CA ARG A 124 15.30 7.23 9.02
C ARG A 124 13.81 7.15 9.39
N ILE A 125 13.09 6.24 8.75
CA ILE A 125 11.62 6.10 8.90
C ILE A 125 11.18 6.00 10.36
N SER A 126 11.96 5.34 11.22
CA SER A 126 11.67 5.20 12.66
C SER A 126 11.79 6.50 13.46
N CYS A 127 12.42 7.55 12.91
CA CYS A 127 12.48 8.86 13.55
C CYS A 127 11.14 9.63 13.46
N TYR A 128 10.22 9.19 12.60
CA TYR A 128 9.02 9.92 12.23
C TYR A 128 7.71 9.23 12.67
N ALA A 129 7.79 7.99 13.16
CA ALA A 129 6.64 7.21 13.57
C ALA A 129 6.94 6.37 14.83
N SER A 130 5.94 6.17 15.64
CA SER A 130 6.03 5.33 16.84
C SER A 130 5.85 3.84 16.49
N PRO A 131 6.47 2.91 17.22
CA PRO A 131 6.21 1.49 17.04
C PRO A 131 4.71 1.14 17.13
N GLY A 132 4.24 0.32 16.20
CA GLY A 132 2.85 -0.17 16.17
C GLY A 132 1.81 0.88 15.79
N SER A 133 2.20 2.02 15.21
CA SER A 133 1.27 3.12 14.89
C SER A 133 0.86 3.18 13.41
N VAL A 134 1.52 2.44 12.51
CA VAL A 134 1.35 2.58 11.06
C VAL A 134 0.50 1.44 10.51
N SER A 135 -0.55 1.78 9.77
CA SER A 135 -1.45 0.82 9.13
C SER A 135 -0.88 0.26 7.82
N CYS A 136 -0.30 1.13 7.00
CA CYS A 136 0.22 0.74 5.69
C CYS A 136 1.53 1.47 5.37
N ILE A 137 2.52 0.73 4.88
CA ILE A 137 3.78 1.28 4.38
C ILE A 137 4.00 0.79 2.95
N VAL A 138 4.34 1.70 2.04
CA VAL A 138 4.58 1.37 0.62
C VAL A 138 6.03 1.60 0.27
N PHE A 139 6.62 0.64 -0.45
CA PHE A 139 7.95 0.72 -1.06
C PHE A 139 7.88 0.35 -2.54
N ASN A 140 8.42 1.19 -3.40
CA ASN A 140 8.72 0.86 -4.79
C ASN A 140 10.23 0.97 -4.97
N LEU A 141 10.93 -0.18 -4.96
CA LEU A 141 12.38 -0.21 -5.07
C LEU A 141 12.82 0.01 -6.51
N GLY A 142 13.89 0.77 -6.70
CA GLY A 142 14.42 1.10 -8.01
C GLY A 142 14.80 2.59 -8.10
N TYR A 143 14.62 3.19 -9.26
CA TYR A 143 14.92 4.59 -9.52
C TYR A 143 13.69 5.39 -9.94
N LEU A 144 13.75 6.70 -9.77
CA LEU A 144 12.70 7.61 -10.26
C LEU A 144 12.68 7.56 -11.80
N PRO A 145 11.57 7.15 -12.44
CA PRO A 145 11.50 7.12 -13.90
C PRO A 145 11.73 8.49 -14.53
N GLY A 146 12.82 8.63 -15.31
CA GLY A 146 13.28 9.91 -15.89
C GLY A 146 14.19 10.73 -14.97
N GLY A 147 14.51 10.24 -13.77
CA GLY A 147 15.46 10.86 -12.85
C GLY A 147 16.86 10.28 -12.98
N ASP A 148 17.74 10.64 -12.01
CA ASP A 148 19.12 10.15 -11.95
C ASP A 148 19.15 8.68 -11.49
N HIS A 149 19.56 7.78 -12.38
CA HIS A 149 19.66 6.35 -12.11
C HIS A 149 20.73 6.02 -11.03
N SER A 150 21.69 6.90 -10.76
CA SER A 150 22.67 6.70 -9.69
C SER A 150 22.05 6.77 -8.30
N MET A 151 20.88 7.38 -8.19
CA MET A 151 20.10 7.54 -6.95
C MET A 151 19.04 6.44 -6.76
N ALA A 152 19.21 5.28 -7.39
CA ALA A 152 18.38 4.12 -7.16
C ALA A 152 18.48 3.62 -5.71
N THR A 153 17.43 2.97 -5.23
CA THR A 153 17.46 2.26 -3.94
C THR A 153 18.54 1.17 -3.95
N LYS A 154 19.05 0.84 -2.78
CA LYS A 154 20.10 -0.19 -2.62
C LYS A 154 19.78 -1.05 -1.40
N ALA A 155 20.14 -2.33 -1.45
CA ALA A 155 19.92 -3.27 -0.33
C ALA A 155 20.44 -2.73 1.02
N GLY A 156 21.54 -1.99 0.99
CA GLY A 156 22.15 -1.36 2.18
C GLY A 156 21.26 -0.33 2.88
N SER A 157 20.40 0.38 2.17
CA SER A 157 19.42 1.32 2.73
C SER A 157 18.03 0.67 2.89
N THR A 158 17.63 -0.15 1.94
CA THR A 158 16.30 -0.77 1.89
C THR A 158 16.08 -1.76 3.03
N ILE A 159 17.01 -2.68 3.29
CA ILE A 159 16.84 -3.69 4.35
C ILE A 159 16.76 -3.06 5.75
N PRO A 160 17.61 -2.09 6.14
CA PRO A 160 17.43 -1.34 7.38
C PRO A 160 16.07 -0.65 7.48
N ALA A 161 15.60 -0.01 6.40
CA ALA A 161 14.29 0.65 6.37
C ALA A 161 13.13 -0.35 6.54
N LEU A 162 13.17 -1.48 5.82
CA LEU A 162 12.18 -2.55 5.96
C LEU A 162 12.16 -3.12 7.39
N ARG A 163 13.32 -3.33 8.00
CA ARG A 163 13.44 -3.80 9.39
C ARG A 163 12.81 -2.83 10.38
N GLN A 164 13.05 -1.52 10.21
CA GLN A 164 12.39 -0.49 11.02
C GLN A 164 10.88 -0.50 10.77
N SER A 165 10.46 -0.58 9.51
CA SER A 165 9.05 -0.61 9.10
C SER A 165 8.27 -1.74 9.76
N LEU A 166 8.85 -2.92 9.93
CA LEU A 166 8.21 -4.04 10.64
C LEU A 166 7.84 -3.68 12.09
N SER A 167 8.66 -2.87 12.76
CA SER A 167 8.36 -2.43 14.13
C SER A 167 7.28 -1.35 14.17
N LEU A 168 7.19 -0.52 13.12
CA LEU A 168 6.22 0.57 13.02
C LEU A 168 4.81 0.09 12.68
N LEU A 169 4.67 -1.05 11.98
CA LEU A 169 3.35 -1.58 11.64
C LEU A 169 2.53 -1.86 12.89
N GLN A 170 1.27 -1.49 12.88
CA GLN A 170 0.26 -2.01 13.82
C GLN A 170 -0.02 -3.49 13.56
N LYS A 171 -0.66 -4.18 14.51
CA LYS A 171 -1.15 -5.54 14.29
C LYS A 171 -2.17 -5.56 13.16
N GLY A 172 -2.04 -6.47 12.20
CA GLY A 172 -2.80 -6.51 10.96
C GLY A 172 -2.34 -5.49 9.90
N GLY A 173 -1.32 -4.66 10.20
CA GLY A 173 -0.79 -3.68 9.25
C GLY A 173 -0.04 -4.33 8.09
N LEU A 174 0.09 -3.60 6.98
CA LEU A 174 0.61 -4.05 5.70
C LEU A 174 1.85 -3.26 5.27
N ILE A 175 2.90 -3.96 4.82
CA ILE A 175 3.90 -3.38 3.91
C ILE A 175 3.60 -3.89 2.49
N SER A 176 3.36 -2.96 1.57
CA SER A 176 3.29 -3.23 0.14
C SER A 176 4.64 -2.89 -0.49
N LEU A 177 5.37 -3.90 -0.90
CA LEU A 177 6.72 -3.78 -1.46
C LEU A 177 6.70 -4.21 -2.93
N CYS A 178 7.17 -3.35 -3.83
CA CYS A 178 7.35 -3.67 -5.23
C CYS A 178 8.85 -3.65 -5.56
N ILE A 179 9.42 -4.80 -5.93
CA ILE A 179 10.86 -4.96 -6.18
C ILE A 179 11.09 -4.91 -7.69
N TYR A 180 11.75 -3.85 -8.15
CA TYR A 180 12.18 -3.70 -9.54
C TYR A 180 13.60 -4.24 -9.70
N SER A 181 13.87 -4.98 -10.76
CA SER A 181 15.18 -5.59 -11.07
C SER A 181 15.76 -5.02 -12.37
N GLY A 182 15.68 -3.69 -12.55
CA GLY A 182 16.27 -2.99 -13.70
C GLY A 182 17.58 -2.29 -13.36
N GLY A 183 18.52 -2.22 -14.33
CA GLY A 183 19.84 -1.61 -14.13
C GLY A 183 20.84 -2.51 -13.40
N ASP A 184 22.08 -2.04 -13.28
CA ASP A 184 23.22 -2.85 -12.81
C ASP A 184 23.11 -3.27 -11.33
N SER A 185 22.50 -2.46 -10.46
CA SER A 185 22.36 -2.73 -9.02
C SER A 185 21.01 -3.34 -8.61
N GLY A 186 20.02 -3.35 -9.49
CA GLY A 186 18.65 -3.81 -9.16
C GLY A 186 18.56 -5.31 -8.92
N PHE A 187 19.41 -6.11 -9.56
CA PHE A 187 19.45 -7.55 -9.34
C PHE A 187 20.03 -7.92 -7.97
N GLU A 188 21.10 -7.24 -7.55
CA GLU A 188 21.72 -7.45 -6.24
C GLU A 188 20.76 -7.04 -5.11
N GLU A 189 20.08 -5.90 -5.24
CA GLU A 189 19.08 -5.46 -4.28
C GLU A 189 17.92 -6.45 -4.19
N LYS A 190 17.38 -6.90 -5.33
CA LYS A 190 16.31 -7.89 -5.39
C LYS A 190 16.67 -9.16 -4.63
N ASP A 191 17.84 -9.75 -4.93
CA ASP A 191 18.25 -11.02 -4.36
C ASP A 191 18.51 -10.89 -2.85
N ALA A 192 19.13 -9.80 -2.40
CA ALA A 192 19.36 -9.50 -1.00
C ALA A 192 18.03 -9.32 -0.24
N VAL A 193 17.09 -8.55 -0.80
CA VAL A 193 15.77 -8.31 -0.19
C VAL A 193 14.96 -9.60 -0.12
N LEU A 194 14.90 -10.40 -1.19
CA LEU A 194 14.18 -11.68 -1.20
C LEU A 194 14.78 -12.67 -0.20
N SER A 195 16.10 -12.74 -0.10
CA SER A 195 16.79 -13.57 0.91
C SER A 195 16.44 -13.13 2.33
N TRP A 196 16.45 -11.82 2.60
CA TRP A 196 16.08 -11.27 3.91
C TRP A 196 14.61 -11.57 4.26
N LEU A 197 13.69 -11.41 3.30
CA LEU A 197 12.27 -11.70 3.49
C LEU A 197 12.00 -13.16 3.86
N SER A 198 12.73 -14.10 3.25
CA SER A 198 12.58 -15.54 3.54
C SER A 198 12.97 -15.93 4.97
N GLY A 199 13.77 -15.08 5.64
CA GLY A 199 14.20 -15.28 7.03
C GLY A 199 13.28 -14.64 8.08
N LEU A 200 12.17 -14.00 7.71
CA LEU A 200 11.25 -13.40 8.67
C LEU A 200 10.51 -14.48 9.49
N ASP A 201 10.32 -14.20 10.79
CA ASP A 201 9.60 -15.10 11.70
C ASP A 201 8.13 -15.28 11.26
N PRO A 202 7.73 -16.49 10.79
CA PRO A 202 6.38 -16.73 10.27
C PRO A 202 5.28 -16.68 11.35
N ARG A 203 5.65 -16.64 12.64
CA ARG A 203 4.69 -16.44 13.74
C ARG A 203 4.33 -14.96 13.93
N LYS A 204 5.14 -14.05 13.36
CA LYS A 204 4.98 -12.60 13.50
C LYS A 204 4.55 -11.93 12.20
N TYR A 205 4.98 -12.50 11.07
CA TYR A 205 4.79 -11.89 9.75
C TYR A 205 4.37 -12.93 8.72
N LEU A 206 3.32 -12.64 7.98
CA LEU A 206 2.98 -13.37 6.78
C LEU A 206 3.60 -12.63 5.59
N VAL A 207 4.42 -13.32 4.79
CA VAL A 207 5.01 -12.78 3.57
C VAL A 207 4.37 -13.46 2.37
N ILE A 208 3.76 -12.68 1.49
CA ILE A 208 3.15 -13.16 0.23
C ILE A 208 3.92 -12.53 -0.93
N ARG A 209 4.53 -13.36 -1.75
CA ARG A 209 5.19 -12.97 -3.00
C ARG A 209 4.29 -13.30 -4.17
N SER A 210 4.15 -12.36 -5.13
CA SER A 210 3.42 -12.57 -6.38
C SER A 210 4.37 -12.50 -7.57
N ASP A 211 4.24 -13.43 -8.51
CA ASP A 211 5.06 -13.46 -9.73
C ASP A 211 4.19 -13.42 -10.99
N TYR A 212 4.63 -12.65 -11.97
CA TYR A 212 4.06 -12.71 -13.32
C TYR A 212 4.76 -13.84 -14.10
N TYR A 213 4.37 -15.07 -13.84
CA TYR A 213 5.06 -16.29 -14.20
C TYR A 213 5.42 -16.41 -15.70
N ASN A 214 4.55 -15.93 -16.58
CA ASN A 214 4.70 -16.03 -18.05
C ASN A 214 5.11 -14.71 -18.73
N ARG A 215 5.60 -13.71 -17.96
CA ARG A 215 6.05 -12.45 -18.55
C ARG A 215 7.57 -12.43 -18.68
N PRO A 216 8.10 -12.09 -19.91
CA PRO A 216 9.53 -11.93 -20.11
C PRO A 216 10.07 -10.64 -19.45
N HIS A 217 11.39 -10.45 -19.49
CA HIS A 217 12.10 -9.24 -19.09
C HIS A 217 12.02 -8.89 -17.59
N ASN A 218 12.00 -9.90 -16.71
CA ASN A 218 12.07 -9.73 -15.26
C ASN A 218 11.09 -8.67 -14.74
N PRO A 219 9.78 -8.90 -14.86
CA PRO A 219 8.80 -7.95 -14.34
C PRO A 219 9.02 -7.72 -12.85
N PRO A 220 8.68 -6.54 -12.31
CA PRO A 220 8.79 -6.28 -10.88
C PRO A 220 8.02 -7.30 -10.05
N ILE A 221 8.51 -7.59 -8.86
CA ILE A 221 7.96 -8.60 -7.95
C ILE A 221 7.18 -7.90 -6.84
N PRO A 222 5.84 -7.99 -6.81
CA PRO A 222 5.05 -7.55 -5.66
C PRO A 222 5.24 -8.48 -4.47
N VAL A 223 5.48 -7.90 -3.30
CA VAL A 223 5.53 -8.60 -2.03
C VAL A 223 4.65 -7.88 -1.02
N LEU A 224 3.82 -8.62 -0.30
CA LEU A 224 3.02 -8.14 0.80
C LEU A 224 3.58 -8.73 2.10
N ILE A 225 3.80 -7.89 3.11
CA ILE A 225 4.20 -8.31 4.45
C ILE A 225 3.12 -7.86 5.41
N ILE A 226 2.47 -8.80 6.07
CA ILE A 226 1.39 -8.54 7.03
C ILE A 226 1.88 -8.87 8.43
N ARG A 227 1.74 -7.94 9.37
CA ARG A 227 2.02 -8.19 10.79
C ARG A 227 0.87 -8.97 11.42
N LEU A 228 1.15 -10.15 11.96
CA LEU A 228 0.16 -11.05 12.61
C LEU A 228 -0.15 -10.63 14.06
#